data_60c5b7c311ef587d365c9bc9ee15c2e0
#
_entry.id   60c5b7c311ef587d365c9bc9ee15c2e0
#
_cell.length_a   1.000
_cell.length_b   1.000
_cell.length_c   1.000
_cell.angle_alpha   90.00
_cell.angle_beta   90.00
_cell.angle_gamma   90.00
#
_symmetry.space_group_name_H-M   'P 1'
#
loop_
_entity.id
_entity.type
_entity.pdbx_description
1 polymer ?
#
loop_
_entity_poly.entity_id
_entity_poly.type
_entity_poly.pdbx_seq_one_letter_code
_entity_poly.pdbx_strand_id
1 'polypeptide(L)'
;KIWMIVLLLMIILIILVGGLTRLTDSGLSITTWELFVGSLPPLTTEKWLEYFNLYKTIPEFKEQNFDMTLNEFKVIFWWEWAHRQLGRLIGLTVLIPMIYFTFKNGFWILKKYGVIFFLVCLQGFIGWYMVSSGLVDRVDVSHYRLSVHLFTAFLILSIVFWKFLQLTNLKENQTSIRLYLIKFFILLIFLQLIIGAFVSGMDAGKIYNSWPMMGSNF
;
A
#
# COMPACT_ATOMS: atom_id res chain seq x y z
N LYS A 1 21.76 -10.91 1.33
CA LYS A 1 20.76 -11.48 0.37
C LYS A 1 19.42 -11.76 1.08
N ILE A 2 19.40 -12.54 2.14
CA ILE A 2 18.18 -12.94 2.89
C ILE A 2 17.34 -11.71 3.25
N TRP A 3 17.94 -10.66 3.81
CA TRP A 3 17.23 -9.41 4.12
C TRP A 3 16.43 -8.85 2.93
N MET A 4 17.03 -8.80 1.72
CA MET A 4 16.32 -8.29 0.53
C MET A 4 15.18 -9.22 0.10
N ILE A 5 15.35 -10.53 0.24
CA ILE A 5 14.27 -11.49 -0.06
C ILE A 5 13.09 -11.29 0.90
N VAL A 6 13.35 -11.22 2.21
CA VAL A 6 12.31 -10.97 3.21
C VAL A 6 11.57 -9.66 2.91
N LEU A 7 12.32 -8.59 2.60
CA LEU A 7 11.73 -7.30 2.28
C LEU A 7 10.87 -7.36 1.01
N LEU A 8 11.32 -8.05 -0.04
CA LEU A 8 10.54 -8.26 -1.27
C LEU A 8 9.23 -8.99 -0.99
N LEU A 9 9.29 -10.09 -0.24
CA LEU A 9 8.09 -10.86 0.12
C LEU A 9 7.11 -10.02 0.95
N MET A 10 7.60 -9.22 1.88
CA MET A 10 6.75 -8.32 2.68
C MET A 10 6.13 -7.22 1.84
N ILE A 11 6.86 -6.63 0.87
CA ILE A 11 6.30 -5.62 -0.04
C ILE A 11 5.24 -6.23 -0.96
N ILE A 12 5.45 -7.43 -1.47
CA ILE A 12 4.43 -8.15 -2.25
C ILE A 12 3.19 -8.41 -1.39
N LEU A 13 3.40 -8.90 -0.17
CA LEU A 13 2.30 -9.18 0.76
C LEU A 13 1.49 -7.93 1.09
N ILE A 14 2.13 -6.78 1.38
CA ILE A 14 1.40 -5.54 1.70
C ILE A 14 0.64 -5.00 0.48
N ILE A 15 1.14 -5.16 -0.74
CA ILE A 15 0.41 -4.80 -1.96
C ILE A 15 -0.85 -5.66 -2.11
N LEU A 16 -0.74 -6.97 -1.86
CA LEU A 16 -1.89 -7.88 -1.90
C LEU A 16 -2.93 -7.53 -0.82
N VAL A 17 -2.49 -7.36 0.43
CA VAL A 17 -3.38 -6.99 1.54
C VAL A 17 -4.00 -5.63 1.30
N GLY A 18 -3.27 -4.65 0.76
CA GLY A 18 -3.81 -3.34 0.37
C GLY A 18 -4.88 -3.44 -0.72
N GLY A 19 -4.69 -4.32 -1.70
CA GLY A 19 -5.71 -4.64 -2.70
C GLY A 19 -6.97 -5.23 -2.07
N LEU A 20 -6.82 -6.17 -1.12
CA LEU A 20 -7.96 -6.75 -0.38
C LEU A 20 -8.65 -5.70 0.49
N THR A 21 -7.91 -4.82 1.17
CA THR A 21 -8.46 -3.69 1.93
C THR A 21 -9.31 -2.79 1.05
N ARG A 22 -8.91 -2.53 -0.21
CA ARG A 22 -9.72 -1.77 -1.17
C ARG A 22 -10.96 -2.54 -1.63
N LEU A 23 -10.82 -3.85 -1.93
CA LEU A 23 -11.94 -4.69 -2.40
C LEU A 23 -13.00 -4.98 -1.34
N THR A 24 -12.65 -4.84 -0.07
CA THR A 24 -13.56 -5.02 1.08
C THR A 24 -14.07 -3.71 1.65
N ASP A 25 -13.82 -2.59 0.96
CA ASP A 25 -14.16 -1.23 1.38
C ASP A 25 -13.76 -0.95 2.84
N SER A 26 -12.54 -1.40 3.24
CA SER A 26 -12.05 -1.37 4.62
C SER A 26 -11.09 -0.20 4.91
N GLY A 27 -10.77 0.62 3.90
CA GLY A 27 -9.65 1.58 3.96
C GLY A 27 -9.90 2.84 4.78
N LEU A 28 -11.09 3.04 5.36
CA LEU A 28 -11.49 4.19 6.17
C LEU A 28 -11.98 3.80 7.58
N SER A 29 -11.84 2.52 7.97
CA SER A 29 -12.34 2.01 9.26
C SER A 29 -11.57 2.55 10.47
N ILE A 30 -10.28 2.90 10.29
CA ILE A 30 -9.43 3.49 11.33
C ILE A 30 -9.22 4.98 11.04
N THR A 31 -10.05 5.81 11.66
CA THR A 31 -10.12 7.25 11.41
C THR A 31 -8.99 8.05 12.04
N THR A 32 -8.31 7.50 13.06
CA THR A 32 -7.21 8.14 13.77
C THR A 32 -5.85 7.73 13.21
N TRP A 33 -4.90 8.65 13.24
CA TRP A 33 -3.51 8.35 12.86
C TRP A 33 -2.68 8.12 14.11
N GLU A 34 -2.54 6.84 14.48
CA GLU A 34 -1.80 6.41 15.66
C GLU A 34 -0.58 5.57 15.25
N LEU A 35 0.57 6.22 15.08
CA LEU A 35 1.77 5.55 14.58
C LEU A 35 2.26 4.44 15.54
N PHE A 36 2.28 4.71 16.83
CA PHE A 36 2.77 3.78 17.86
C PHE A 36 1.64 3.05 18.59
N VAL A 37 0.67 3.78 19.13
CA VAL A 37 -0.45 3.19 19.91
C VAL A 37 -1.29 2.27 19.03
N GLY A 38 -1.57 2.63 17.79
CA GLY A 38 -2.30 1.80 16.82
C GLY A 38 -1.57 0.53 16.37
N SER A 39 -0.38 0.23 16.92
CA SER A 39 0.27 -1.09 16.71
C SER A 39 -0.40 -2.20 17.52
N LEU A 40 -1.11 -1.86 18.60
CA LEU A 40 -1.92 -2.80 19.36
C LEU A 40 -3.37 -2.72 18.90
N PRO A 41 -4.04 -3.86 18.66
CA PRO A 41 -5.46 -3.85 18.32
C PRO A 41 -6.31 -3.51 19.55
N PRO A 42 -7.58 -3.12 19.39
CA PRO A 42 -8.48 -2.94 20.51
C PRO A 42 -8.64 -4.26 21.29
N LEU A 43 -8.31 -4.26 22.60
CA LEU A 43 -8.36 -5.46 23.43
C LEU A 43 -9.62 -5.53 24.29
N THR A 44 -10.31 -4.41 24.51
CA THR A 44 -11.50 -4.34 25.34
C THR A 44 -12.74 -3.92 24.55
N THR A 45 -13.91 -4.25 25.06
CA THR A 45 -15.19 -3.87 24.41
C THR A 45 -15.34 -2.35 24.32
N GLU A 46 -14.89 -1.62 25.36
CA GLU A 46 -14.93 -0.16 25.40
C GLU A 46 -14.11 0.44 24.25
N LYS A 47 -12.88 -0.10 24.01
CA LYS A 47 -12.04 0.34 22.90
C LYS A 47 -12.66 0.03 21.53
N TRP A 48 -13.28 -1.12 21.36
CA TRP A 48 -14.03 -1.43 20.13
C TRP A 48 -15.17 -0.46 19.87
N LEU A 49 -15.94 -0.11 20.91
CA LEU A 49 -17.02 0.86 20.80
C LEU A 49 -16.48 2.28 20.52
N GLU A 50 -15.35 2.66 21.11
CA GLU A 50 -14.69 3.94 20.84
C GLU A 50 -14.34 4.08 19.34
N TYR A 51 -13.64 3.10 18.75
CA TYR A 51 -13.28 3.10 17.33
C TYR A 51 -14.53 3.06 16.43
N PHE A 52 -15.52 2.27 16.78
CA PHE A 52 -16.75 2.20 16.02
C PHE A 52 -17.54 3.52 16.07
N ASN A 53 -17.58 4.20 17.22
CA ASN A 53 -18.22 5.50 17.33
C ASN A 53 -17.49 6.59 16.53
N LEU A 54 -16.15 6.54 16.46
CA LEU A 54 -15.38 7.41 15.58
C LEU A 54 -15.69 7.12 14.10
N TYR A 55 -15.76 5.86 13.69
CA TYR A 55 -16.13 5.47 12.33
C TYR A 55 -17.54 5.96 11.94
N LYS A 56 -18.50 5.96 12.87
CA LYS A 56 -19.86 6.48 12.65
C LYS A 56 -19.91 7.98 12.31
N THR A 57 -18.85 8.72 12.54
CA THR A 57 -18.82 10.16 12.26
C THR A 57 -18.48 10.50 10.82
N ILE A 58 -17.84 9.60 10.08
CA ILE A 58 -17.38 9.84 8.70
C ILE A 58 -18.48 9.63 7.65
N PRO A 59 -18.31 10.22 6.44
CA PRO A 59 -19.29 10.10 5.35
C PRO A 59 -19.56 8.66 4.92
N GLU A 60 -18.55 7.80 4.82
CA GLU A 60 -18.70 6.40 4.43
C GLU A 60 -19.74 5.67 5.29
N PHE A 61 -19.67 5.82 6.62
CA PHE A 61 -20.67 5.22 7.49
C PHE A 61 -22.05 5.80 7.26
N LYS A 62 -22.16 7.14 7.18
CA LYS A 62 -23.46 7.83 7.10
C LYS A 62 -24.21 7.56 5.78
N GLU A 63 -23.47 7.33 4.70
CA GLU A 63 -24.05 7.23 3.35
C GLU A 63 -24.10 5.79 2.83
N GLN A 64 -23.14 4.92 3.24
CA GLN A 64 -23.03 3.56 2.72
C GLN A 64 -23.25 2.47 3.78
N ASN A 65 -22.78 2.67 5.01
CA ASN A 65 -22.70 1.66 6.06
C ASN A 65 -23.54 2.00 7.32
N PHE A 66 -24.61 2.79 7.15
CA PHE A 66 -25.41 3.34 8.26
C PHE A 66 -26.07 2.28 9.15
N ASP A 67 -26.28 1.07 8.65
CA ASP A 67 -26.84 -0.09 9.35
C ASP A 67 -25.79 -1.09 9.85
N MET A 68 -24.48 -0.81 9.60
CA MET A 68 -23.40 -1.69 9.98
C MET A 68 -23.36 -1.97 11.48
N THR A 69 -23.26 -3.25 11.83
CA THR A 69 -23.09 -3.70 13.21
C THR A 69 -21.63 -3.62 13.69
N LEU A 70 -21.42 -3.67 15.01
CA LEU A 70 -20.08 -3.72 15.58
C LEU A 70 -19.26 -4.94 15.07
N ASN A 71 -19.91 -6.07 14.80
CA ASN A 71 -19.21 -7.27 14.31
C ASN A 71 -18.74 -7.11 12.87
N GLU A 72 -19.52 -6.50 12.01
CA GLU A 72 -19.13 -6.18 10.63
C GLU A 72 -18.02 -5.12 10.61
N PHE A 73 -18.13 -4.07 11.46
CA PHE A 73 -17.06 -3.10 11.65
C PHE A 73 -15.73 -3.75 12.04
N LYS A 74 -15.74 -4.75 12.94
CA LYS A 74 -14.51 -5.47 13.31
C LYS A 74 -13.84 -6.14 12.10
N VAL A 75 -14.62 -6.63 11.13
CA VAL A 75 -14.04 -7.28 9.93
C VAL A 75 -13.26 -6.26 9.09
N ILE A 76 -13.87 -5.10 8.79
CA ILE A 76 -13.19 -4.05 8.01
C ILE A 76 -12.02 -3.45 8.78
N PHE A 77 -12.15 -3.28 10.11
CA PHE A 77 -11.07 -2.82 10.97
C PHE A 77 -9.85 -3.75 10.90
N TRP A 78 -10.02 -5.07 10.93
CA TRP A 78 -8.91 -6.02 10.89
C TRP A 78 -8.16 -5.99 9.55
N TRP A 79 -8.84 -5.79 8.43
CA TRP A 79 -8.20 -5.63 7.14
C TRP A 79 -7.30 -4.39 7.10
N GLU A 80 -7.82 -3.25 7.52
CA GLU A 80 -7.04 -2.01 7.56
C GLU A 80 -5.90 -2.07 8.58
N TRP A 81 -6.18 -2.61 9.79
CA TRP A 81 -5.15 -2.78 10.82
C TRP A 81 -4.02 -3.68 10.34
N ALA A 82 -4.31 -4.82 9.71
CA ALA A 82 -3.30 -5.72 9.15
C ALA A 82 -2.44 -5.03 8.08
N HIS A 83 -3.04 -4.25 7.19
CA HIS A 83 -2.33 -3.46 6.20
C HIS A 83 -1.40 -2.43 6.85
N ARG A 84 -1.91 -1.65 7.81
CA ARG A 84 -1.10 -0.67 8.55
C ARG A 84 0.01 -1.34 9.37
N GLN A 85 -0.25 -2.52 9.94
CA GLN A 85 0.75 -3.27 10.71
C GLN A 85 1.89 -3.80 9.82
N LEU A 86 1.56 -4.33 8.64
CA LEU A 86 2.58 -4.72 7.67
C LEU A 86 3.46 -3.53 7.25
N GLY A 87 2.89 -2.34 7.09
CA GLY A 87 3.66 -1.12 6.80
C GLY A 87 4.68 -0.80 7.91
N ARG A 88 4.27 -0.90 9.18
CA ARG A 88 5.17 -0.72 10.34
C ARG A 88 6.30 -1.76 10.34
N LEU A 89 5.95 -3.03 10.11
CA LEU A 89 6.93 -4.13 10.06
C LEU A 89 7.92 -3.96 8.92
N ILE A 90 7.48 -3.50 7.74
CA ILE A 90 8.39 -3.18 6.62
C ILE A 90 9.36 -2.07 7.05
N GLY A 91 8.86 -1.01 7.66
CA GLY A 91 9.71 0.07 8.19
C GLY A 91 10.80 -0.44 9.12
N LEU A 92 10.44 -1.29 10.09
CA LEU A 92 11.40 -1.93 11.02
C LEU A 92 12.35 -2.88 10.30
N THR A 93 11.86 -3.66 9.33
CA THR A 93 12.67 -4.60 8.54
C THR A 93 13.72 -3.85 7.69
N VAL A 94 13.47 -2.60 7.31
CA VAL A 94 14.48 -1.77 6.65
C VAL A 94 15.40 -1.10 7.67
N LEU A 95 14.84 -0.49 8.70
CA LEU A 95 15.57 0.34 9.66
C LEU A 95 16.59 -0.46 10.48
N ILE A 96 16.15 -1.58 11.09
CA ILE A 96 16.98 -2.36 12.02
C ILE A 96 18.23 -2.92 11.32
N PRO A 97 18.12 -3.63 10.17
CA PRO A 97 19.32 -4.11 9.48
C PRO A 97 20.18 -2.97 8.92
N MET A 98 19.58 -1.87 8.46
CA MET A 98 20.32 -0.71 7.97
C MET A 98 21.20 -0.13 9.07
N ILE A 99 20.68 0.06 10.27
CA ILE A 99 21.42 0.54 11.45
C ILE A 99 22.52 -0.48 11.80
N TYR A 100 22.19 -1.76 11.96
CA TYR A 100 23.16 -2.80 12.28
C TYR A 100 24.35 -2.86 11.30
N PHE A 101 24.05 -2.88 10.01
CA PHE A 101 25.12 -2.93 8.99
C PHE A 101 25.89 -1.62 8.88
N THR A 102 25.28 -0.48 9.18
CA THR A 102 26.00 0.81 9.23
C THR A 102 27.05 0.81 10.33
N PHE A 103 26.73 0.32 11.52
CA PHE A 103 27.71 0.19 12.61
C PHE A 103 28.79 -0.85 12.30
N LYS A 104 28.43 -1.96 11.65
CA LYS A 104 29.37 -3.04 11.34
C LYS A 104 30.30 -2.73 10.15
N ASN A 105 29.81 -2.09 9.12
CA ASN A 105 30.49 -1.97 7.83
C ASN A 105 30.74 -0.49 7.41
N GLY A 106 30.29 0.50 8.21
CA GLY A 106 30.51 1.91 7.96
C GLY A 106 29.35 2.66 7.27
N PHE A 107 29.42 3.98 7.29
CA PHE A 107 28.37 4.89 6.82
C PHE A 107 27.98 4.77 5.33
N TRP A 108 28.79 4.12 4.51
CA TRP A 108 28.43 3.89 3.11
C TRP A 108 27.18 3.03 2.94
N ILE A 109 26.83 2.19 3.94
CA ILE A 109 25.58 1.42 4.00
C ILE A 109 24.38 2.36 4.00
N LEU A 110 24.44 3.43 4.78
CA LEU A 110 23.38 4.42 4.84
C LEU A 110 23.18 5.11 3.48
N LYS A 111 24.25 5.45 2.79
CA LYS A 111 24.18 5.99 1.42
C LYS A 111 23.56 4.99 0.42
N LYS A 112 23.86 3.70 0.60
CA LYS A 112 23.42 2.65 -0.32
C LYS A 112 21.94 2.26 -0.12
N TYR A 113 21.47 2.18 1.13
CA TYR A 113 20.13 1.66 1.48
C TYR A 113 19.20 2.70 2.10
N GLY A 114 19.70 3.87 2.49
CA GLY A 114 18.91 4.94 3.08
C GLY A 114 17.78 5.44 2.17
N VAL A 115 17.98 5.38 0.84
CA VAL A 115 16.92 5.69 -0.12
C VAL A 115 15.71 4.77 0.02
N ILE A 116 15.92 3.48 0.33
CA ILE A 116 14.81 2.54 0.53
C ILE A 116 14.05 2.93 1.80
N PHE A 117 14.76 3.24 2.89
CA PHE A 117 14.14 3.69 4.12
C PHE A 117 13.34 4.98 3.93
N PHE A 118 13.93 5.96 3.25
CA PHE A 118 13.23 7.21 2.91
C PHE A 118 11.94 6.96 2.11
N LEU A 119 12.01 6.10 1.09
CA LEU A 119 10.85 5.78 0.26
C LEU A 119 9.77 5.01 1.04
N VAL A 120 10.14 4.15 1.99
CA VAL A 120 9.17 3.48 2.88
C VAL A 120 8.50 4.48 3.82
N CYS A 121 9.23 5.45 4.37
CA CYS A 121 8.65 6.53 5.16
C CYS A 121 7.72 7.41 4.32
N LEU A 122 8.14 7.77 3.12
CA LEU A 122 7.34 8.53 2.15
C LEU A 122 6.05 7.77 1.79
N GLN A 123 6.13 6.45 1.59
CA GLN A 123 4.97 5.60 1.32
C GLN A 123 3.97 5.62 2.47
N GLY A 124 4.43 5.59 3.71
CA GLY A 124 3.58 5.73 4.89
C GLY A 124 2.90 7.11 4.94
N PHE A 125 3.63 8.17 4.63
CA PHE A 125 3.07 9.53 4.52
C PHE A 125 2.01 9.64 3.42
N ILE A 126 2.28 9.09 2.21
CA ILE A 126 1.32 9.08 1.10
C ILE A 126 0.07 8.29 1.50
N GLY A 127 0.22 7.16 2.21
CA GLY A 127 -0.91 6.39 2.72
C GLY A 127 -1.77 7.18 3.71
N TRP A 128 -1.15 7.87 4.66
CA TRP A 128 -1.86 8.78 5.55
C TRP A 128 -2.59 9.89 4.77
N TYR A 129 -1.90 10.54 3.84
CA TYR A 129 -2.48 11.58 3.00
C TYR A 129 -3.65 11.05 2.12
N MET A 130 -3.58 9.80 1.69
CA MET A 130 -4.66 9.13 0.96
C MET A 130 -5.89 8.94 1.86
N VAL A 131 -5.74 8.32 3.02
CA VAL A 131 -6.84 8.06 3.98
C VAL A 131 -7.50 9.36 4.41
N SER A 132 -6.73 10.40 4.71
CA SER A 132 -7.27 11.70 5.12
C SER A 132 -8.25 12.32 4.12
N SER A 133 -8.23 11.89 2.83
CA SER A 133 -9.17 12.39 1.83
C SER A 133 -10.58 11.83 1.94
N GLY A 134 -10.73 10.64 2.53
CA GLY A 134 -12.04 9.98 2.70
C GLY A 134 -12.70 10.25 4.05
N LEU A 135 -12.00 10.93 4.97
CA LEU A 135 -12.53 11.12 6.33
C LEU A 135 -13.41 12.36 6.50
N VAL A 136 -13.46 13.29 5.53
CA VAL A 136 -14.15 14.58 5.68
C VAL A 136 -15.33 14.72 4.75
N ASP A 137 -15.10 14.69 3.43
CA ASP A 137 -16.11 15.06 2.43
C ASP A 137 -16.40 13.94 1.40
N ARG A 138 -15.84 12.75 1.59
CA ARG A 138 -15.94 11.67 0.58
C ARG A 138 -16.25 10.35 1.27
N VAL A 139 -16.99 9.51 0.56
CA VAL A 139 -17.27 8.13 0.98
C VAL A 139 -16.11 7.18 0.69
N ASP A 140 -15.20 7.57 -0.22
CA ASP A 140 -14.01 6.81 -0.64
C ASP A 140 -12.76 7.66 -0.60
N VAL A 141 -11.59 7.01 -0.58
CA VAL A 141 -10.31 7.69 -0.75
C VAL A 141 -10.20 8.31 -2.16
N SER A 142 -9.47 9.41 -2.28
CA SER A 142 -9.23 10.03 -3.59
C SER A 142 -8.51 9.05 -4.53
N HIS A 143 -9.08 8.81 -5.71
CA HIS A 143 -8.49 7.96 -6.74
C HIS A 143 -7.13 8.48 -7.23
N TYR A 144 -6.89 9.81 -7.21
CA TYR A 144 -5.56 10.38 -7.49
C TYR A 144 -4.53 9.98 -6.43
N ARG A 145 -4.89 10.09 -5.13
CA ARG A 145 -3.99 9.73 -4.03
C ARG A 145 -3.76 8.23 -3.96
N LEU A 146 -4.79 7.42 -4.26
CA LEU A 146 -4.69 5.96 -4.41
C LEU A 146 -3.71 5.59 -5.52
N SER A 147 -3.80 6.25 -6.68
CA SER A 147 -2.89 6.01 -7.81
C SER A 147 -1.44 6.31 -7.46
N VAL A 148 -1.18 7.44 -6.79
CA VAL A 148 0.18 7.79 -6.32
C VAL A 148 0.69 6.77 -5.31
N HIS A 149 -0.17 6.32 -4.37
CA HIS A 149 0.18 5.33 -3.35
C HIS A 149 0.55 3.98 -4.00
N LEU A 150 -0.23 3.50 -4.94
CA LEU A 150 0.04 2.23 -5.64
C LEU A 150 1.28 2.33 -6.52
N PHE A 151 1.43 3.43 -7.28
CA PHE A 151 2.61 3.68 -8.11
C PHE A 151 3.90 3.65 -7.28
N THR A 152 3.93 4.37 -6.15
CA THR A 152 5.12 4.43 -5.28
C THR A 152 5.40 3.08 -4.62
N ALA A 153 4.39 2.27 -4.29
CA ALA A 153 4.57 0.91 -3.78
C ALA A 153 5.31 0.02 -4.80
N PHE A 154 4.89 0.04 -6.07
CA PHE A 154 5.56 -0.71 -7.14
C PHE A 154 6.95 -0.14 -7.49
N LEU A 155 7.15 1.16 -7.36
CA LEU A 155 8.47 1.78 -7.51
C LEU A 155 9.43 1.26 -6.42
N ILE A 156 8.98 1.20 -5.17
CA ILE A 156 9.77 0.64 -4.05
C ILE A 156 10.08 -0.83 -4.31
N LEU A 157 9.08 -1.62 -4.73
CA LEU A 157 9.27 -3.02 -5.09
C LEU A 157 10.35 -3.18 -6.17
N SER A 158 10.29 -2.37 -7.22
CA SER A 158 11.25 -2.39 -8.34
C SER A 158 12.67 -2.02 -7.88
N ILE A 159 12.82 -1.02 -7.02
CA ILE A 159 14.12 -0.60 -6.47
C ILE A 159 14.71 -1.70 -5.57
N VAL A 160 13.90 -2.29 -4.70
CA VAL A 160 14.34 -3.38 -3.80
C VAL A 160 14.72 -4.61 -4.62
N PHE A 161 13.93 -4.95 -5.64
CA PHE A 161 14.23 -6.05 -6.55
C PHE A 161 15.54 -5.81 -7.32
N TRP A 162 15.73 -4.60 -7.83
CA TRP A 162 17.00 -4.22 -8.48
C TRP A 162 18.21 -4.36 -7.54
N LYS A 163 18.07 -3.89 -6.29
CA LYS A 163 19.12 -4.06 -5.28
C LYS A 163 19.38 -5.53 -4.95
N PHE A 164 18.35 -6.36 -4.92
CA PHE A 164 18.49 -7.80 -4.75
C PHE A 164 19.30 -8.42 -5.92
N LEU A 165 18.96 -8.10 -7.17
CA LEU A 165 19.67 -8.59 -8.35
C LEU A 165 21.16 -8.22 -8.31
N GLN A 166 21.50 -7.00 -7.90
CA GLN A 166 22.88 -6.57 -7.73
C GLN A 166 23.69 -7.40 -6.70
N LEU A 167 22.99 -8.07 -5.77
CA LEU A 167 23.62 -8.96 -4.78
C LEU A 167 23.73 -10.42 -5.27
N THR A 168 23.10 -10.77 -6.37
CA THR A 168 23.02 -12.16 -6.88
C THR A 168 24.05 -12.30 -7.98
N ASN A 169 25.19 -12.06 -8.06
CA ASN A 169 26.24 -12.32 -9.05
C ASN A 169 25.73 -13.06 -10.30
N LEU A 170 24.61 -12.62 -10.85
CA LEU A 170 24.07 -13.18 -12.09
C LEU A 170 25.06 -12.89 -13.20
N LYS A 171 25.44 -13.92 -13.95
CA LYS A 171 26.26 -13.75 -15.14
C LYS A 171 25.48 -12.87 -16.12
N GLU A 172 26.11 -11.80 -16.60
CA GLU A 172 25.56 -10.98 -17.67
C GLU A 172 25.53 -11.83 -18.94
N ASN A 173 24.35 -12.30 -19.32
CA ASN A 173 24.14 -12.86 -20.63
C ASN A 173 23.87 -11.70 -21.60
N GLN A 174 24.60 -11.64 -22.70
CA GLN A 174 24.30 -10.69 -23.76
C GLN A 174 22.90 -10.98 -24.29
N THR A 175 21.99 -10.03 -24.13
CA THR A 175 20.62 -10.18 -24.63
C THR A 175 20.55 -9.56 -26.04
N SER A 176 19.86 -10.22 -26.96
CA SER A 176 19.53 -9.68 -28.27
C SER A 176 18.41 -8.62 -28.22
N ILE A 177 17.73 -8.50 -27.06
CA ILE A 177 16.62 -7.56 -26.87
C ILE A 177 17.18 -6.14 -26.74
N ARG A 178 16.68 -5.24 -27.57
CA ARG A 178 17.08 -3.83 -27.53
C ARG A 178 16.64 -3.17 -26.22
N LEU A 179 17.57 -2.52 -25.53
CA LEU A 179 17.33 -1.92 -24.20
C LEU A 179 16.15 -0.93 -24.19
N TYR A 180 15.90 -0.22 -25.29
CA TYR A 180 14.77 0.72 -25.35
C TYR A 180 13.40 0.02 -25.32
N LEU A 181 13.29 -1.21 -25.86
CA LEU A 181 12.06 -2.00 -25.78
C LEU A 181 11.75 -2.41 -24.34
N ILE A 182 12.77 -2.80 -23.59
CA ILE A 182 12.63 -3.14 -22.17
C ILE A 182 12.16 -1.91 -21.39
N LYS A 183 12.79 -0.75 -21.60
CA LYS A 183 12.39 0.51 -20.95
C LYS A 183 10.98 0.91 -21.31
N PHE A 184 10.59 0.79 -22.57
CA PHE A 184 9.24 1.07 -23.04
C PHE A 184 8.22 0.14 -22.40
N PHE A 185 8.52 -1.16 -22.30
CA PHE A 185 7.64 -2.12 -21.65
C PHE A 185 7.45 -1.83 -20.15
N ILE A 186 8.53 -1.48 -19.43
CA ILE A 186 8.46 -1.05 -18.04
C ILE A 186 7.55 0.20 -17.91
N LEU A 187 7.71 1.18 -18.80
CA LEU A 187 6.86 2.37 -18.82
C LEU A 187 5.38 2.00 -18.98
N LEU A 188 5.06 1.08 -19.90
CA LEU A 188 3.68 0.62 -20.11
C LEU A 188 3.11 -0.07 -18.86
N ILE A 189 3.91 -0.87 -18.14
CA ILE A 189 3.50 -1.48 -16.87
C ILE A 189 3.13 -0.40 -15.86
N PHE A 190 3.96 0.61 -15.66
CA PHE A 190 3.68 1.69 -14.73
C PHE A 190 2.46 2.53 -15.14
N LEU A 191 2.28 2.77 -16.43
CA LEU A 191 1.08 3.42 -16.96
C LEU A 191 -0.18 2.59 -16.67
N GLN A 192 -0.12 1.27 -16.89
CA GLN A 192 -1.22 0.36 -16.58
C GLN A 192 -1.57 0.35 -15.08
N LEU A 193 -0.57 0.42 -14.18
CA LEU A 193 -0.81 0.53 -12.74
C LEU A 193 -1.59 1.81 -12.38
N ILE A 194 -1.22 2.94 -12.99
CA ILE A 194 -1.90 4.23 -12.79
C ILE A 194 -3.36 4.14 -13.26
N ILE A 195 -3.58 3.67 -14.48
CA ILE A 195 -4.92 3.52 -15.06
C ILE A 195 -5.77 2.55 -14.23
N GLY A 196 -5.20 1.40 -13.83
CA GLY A 196 -5.88 0.42 -12.99
C GLY A 196 -6.28 0.99 -11.62
N ALA A 197 -5.43 1.83 -11.01
CA ALA A 197 -5.76 2.50 -9.77
C ALA A 197 -6.90 3.52 -9.93
N PHE A 198 -6.98 4.23 -11.06
CA PHE A 198 -8.12 5.11 -11.37
C PHE A 198 -9.41 4.30 -11.52
N VAL A 199 -9.39 3.22 -12.30
CA VAL A 199 -10.56 2.35 -12.50
C VAL A 199 -11.05 1.80 -11.16
N SER A 200 -10.14 1.32 -10.31
CA SER A 200 -10.48 0.82 -8.98
C SER A 200 -10.99 1.93 -8.05
N GLY A 201 -10.32 3.07 -8.02
CA GLY A 201 -10.68 4.18 -7.12
C GLY A 201 -11.96 4.93 -7.48
N MET A 202 -12.47 4.74 -8.69
CA MET A 202 -13.76 5.29 -9.19
C MET A 202 -14.85 4.23 -9.23
N ASP A 203 -14.62 2.99 -8.78
CA ASP A 203 -15.53 1.85 -8.92
C ASP A 203 -16.03 1.61 -10.36
N ALA A 204 -15.27 2.10 -11.36
CA ALA A 204 -15.69 2.07 -12.75
C ALA A 204 -15.95 0.65 -13.29
N GLY A 205 -15.27 -0.37 -12.74
CA GLY A 205 -15.53 -1.77 -13.09
C GLY A 205 -16.87 -2.29 -12.61
N LYS A 206 -17.52 -1.64 -11.62
CA LYS A 206 -18.87 -1.97 -11.17
C LYS A 206 -19.94 -1.35 -12.10
N ILE A 207 -19.59 -0.26 -12.80
CA ILE A 207 -20.52 0.48 -13.69
C ILE A 207 -20.55 -0.17 -15.07
N TYR A 208 -19.38 -0.49 -15.63
CA TYR A 208 -19.22 -1.06 -16.97
C TYR A 208 -18.50 -2.40 -16.89
N ASN A 209 -19.26 -3.46 -16.64
CA ASN A 209 -18.73 -4.83 -16.49
C ASN A 209 -18.92 -5.71 -17.75
N SER A 210 -19.43 -5.13 -18.83
CA SER A 210 -19.62 -5.80 -20.12
C SER A 210 -18.53 -5.37 -21.12
N TRP A 211 -17.62 -6.27 -21.48
CA TRP A 211 -16.60 -6.02 -22.49
C TRP A 211 -16.95 -6.75 -23.80
N PRO A 212 -16.75 -6.14 -24.99
CA PRO A 212 -16.12 -4.84 -25.28
C PRO A 212 -17.06 -3.64 -25.20
N MET A 213 -18.31 -3.81 -24.85
CA MET A 213 -19.34 -2.76 -24.86
C MET A 213 -19.45 -2.12 -23.47
N MET A 214 -19.89 -0.85 -23.44
CA MET A 214 -20.28 -0.17 -22.20
C MET A 214 -21.81 -0.32 -22.01
N GLY A 215 -22.24 -1.39 -21.36
CA GLY A 215 -23.65 -1.76 -21.32
C GLY A 215 -24.15 -2.27 -22.66
N SER A 216 -25.23 -1.67 -23.21
CA SER A 216 -25.79 -1.99 -24.53
C SER A 216 -25.18 -1.17 -25.68
N ASN A 217 -24.29 -0.24 -25.40
CA ASN A 217 -23.70 0.70 -26.36
C ASN A 217 -22.20 0.43 -26.56
N PHE A 218 -21.69 0.79 -27.77
CA PHE A 218 -20.26 0.92 -28.03
C PHE A 218 -19.75 2.24 -27.53
#